data_245657223e71897c1d0440c61a38b493
#
_entry.id   245657223e71897c1d0440c61a38b493
#
_cell.length_a   1.000
_cell.length_b   1.000
_cell.length_c   1.000
_cell.angle_alpha   90.00
_cell.angle_beta   90.00
_cell.angle_gamma   90.00
#
_symmetry.space_group_name_H-M   'P 1'
#
loop_
_entity.id
_entity.type
_entity.pdbx_description
1 polymer ?
#
loop_
_entity_poly.entity_id
_entity_poly.type
_entity_poly.pdbx_seq_one_letter_code
_entity_poly.pdbx_strand_id
1 'polypeptide(L)'
;MALEPVRFEMTAVFSQREGLAFDDALAEARNITAGELVPQALQAWYDGSEEAFRDAVCAQAKKYLGTEYRWGGKSGRGIDCSGLVSSAYMQCGVLIYRDARIVEGWPMHQIPFADKKRGDALYFPGHIALYLGEGRYIHSTGASASGGVVINSLDPADPLYREDLVKSLYAVG
;
A
#
# COMPACT_ATOMS: atom_id res chain seq x y z
N MET A 1 9.05 14.58 13.44
CA MET A 1 8.68 13.51 12.49
C MET A 1 9.19 13.96 11.13
N ALA A 2 10.12 13.24 10.53
CA ALA A 2 10.75 13.65 9.27
C ALA A 2 9.78 13.43 8.10
N LEU A 3 9.08 14.47 7.68
CA LEU A 3 8.22 14.49 6.50
C LEU A 3 8.98 14.77 5.19
N GLU A 4 10.30 14.96 5.26
CA GLU A 4 11.11 15.26 4.08
C GLU A 4 11.10 14.16 3.01
N PRO A 5 11.20 12.86 3.34
CA PRO A 5 11.08 11.80 2.33
C PRO A 5 9.71 11.80 1.65
N VAL A 6 8.64 12.01 2.42
CA VAL A 6 7.27 12.11 1.89
C VAL A 6 7.15 13.29 0.94
N ARG A 7 7.74 14.43 1.30
CA ARG A 7 7.70 15.64 0.47
C ARG A 7 8.39 15.44 -0.89
N PHE A 8 9.54 14.75 -0.91
CA PHE A 8 10.27 14.50 -2.15
C PHE A 8 9.50 13.55 -3.09
N GLU A 9 8.99 12.46 -2.58
CA GLU A 9 8.18 11.50 -3.34
C GLU A 9 6.87 12.13 -3.85
N MET A 10 6.24 12.95 -3.01
CA MET A 10 5.04 13.70 -3.38
C MET A 10 5.31 14.71 -4.51
N THR A 11 6.49 15.35 -4.51
CA THR A 11 6.91 16.26 -5.57
C THR A 11 7.01 15.53 -6.91
N ALA A 12 7.61 14.34 -6.93
CA ALA A 12 7.72 13.53 -8.14
C ALA A 12 6.36 13.09 -8.68
N VAL A 13 5.46 12.65 -7.80
CA VAL A 13 4.08 12.30 -8.17
C VAL A 13 3.31 13.52 -8.70
N PHE A 14 3.45 14.64 -8.04
CA PHE A 14 2.81 15.90 -8.42
C PHE A 14 3.25 16.37 -9.81
N SER A 15 4.57 16.39 -10.09
CA SER A 15 5.10 16.80 -11.39
C SER A 15 4.60 15.92 -12.54
N GLN A 16 4.54 14.62 -12.34
CA GLN A 16 4.03 13.67 -13.35
C GLN A 16 2.55 13.88 -13.65
N ARG A 17 1.77 14.21 -12.64
CA ARG A 17 0.33 14.36 -12.76
C ARG A 17 -0.09 15.68 -13.37
N GLU A 18 0.52 16.76 -12.93
CA GLU A 18 0.16 18.11 -13.36
C GLU A 18 0.93 18.57 -14.63
N GLY A 19 1.82 17.74 -15.15
CA GLY A 19 2.63 18.06 -16.31
C GLY A 19 3.66 19.16 -16.07
N LEU A 20 3.98 19.43 -14.79
CA LEU A 20 4.97 20.41 -14.40
C LEU A 20 6.39 19.89 -14.64
N ALA A 21 7.32 20.78 -14.99
CA ALA A 21 8.73 20.46 -14.93
C ALA A 21 9.13 20.15 -13.48
N PHE A 22 10.10 19.24 -13.30
CA PHE A 22 10.52 18.81 -11.96
C PHE A 22 10.96 19.99 -11.07
N ASP A 23 11.68 20.95 -11.64
CA ASP A 23 12.15 22.11 -10.91
C ASP A 23 11.01 23.03 -10.46
N ASP A 24 9.98 23.19 -11.28
CA ASP A 24 8.79 23.99 -10.95
C ASP A 24 7.97 23.27 -9.85
N ALA A 25 7.77 21.97 -9.99
CA ALA A 25 7.09 21.16 -8.98
C ALA A 25 7.85 21.16 -7.64
N LEU A 26 9.19 21.12 -7.67
CA LEU A 26 10.02 21.20 -6.47
C LEU A 26 9.93 22.58 -5.80
N ALA A 27 9.92 23.66 -6.58
CA ALA A 27 9.78 25.03 -6.07
C ALA A 27 8.41 25.22 -5.42
N GLU A 28 7.35 24.71 -6.05
CA GLU A 28 5.99 24.76 -5.53
C GLU A 28 5.85 23.93 -4.25
N ALA A 29 6.38 22.70 -4.23
CA ALA A 29 6.37 21.83 -3.04
C ALA A 29 7.13 22.43 -1.85
N ARG A 30 8.16 23.26 -2.06
CA ARG A 30 8.88 23.97 -0.99
C ARG A 30 8.05 25.06 -0.33
N ASN A 31 7.08 25.60 -1.05
CA ASN A 31 6.21 26.66 -0.54
C ASN A 31 4.96 26.11 0.15
N ILE A 32 4.71 24.80 0.03
CA ILE A 32 3.58 24.12 0.65
C ILE A 32 4.09 23.36 1.88
N THR A 33 3.47 23.56 3.04
CA THR A 33 3.81 22.79 4.23
C THR A 33 3.38 21.33 4.05
N ALA A 34 4.06 20.40 4.73
CA ALA A 34 3.71 19.00 4.65
C ALA A 34 2.26 18.70 5.09
N GLY A 35 1.69 19.53 5.98
CA GLY A 35 0.29 19.44 6.40
C GLY A 35 -0.70 19.91 5.34
N GLU A 36 -0.27 20.74 4.39
CA GLU A 36 -1.08 21.19 3.26
C GLU A 36 -0.98 20.26 2.05
N LEU A 37 0.22 19.73 1.81
CA LEU A 37 0.49 18.89 0.65
C LEU A 37 -0.22 17.54 0.74
N VAL A 38 -0.25 16.92 1.91
CA VAL A 38 -0.93 15.63 2.12
C VAL A 38 -2.45 15.73 1.92
N PRO A 39 -3.17 16.67 2.54
CA PRO A 39 -4.59 16.82 2.28
C PRO A 39 -4.95 17.13 0.82
N GLN A 40 -4.18 17.99 0.15
CA GLN A 40 -4.43 18.33 -1.26
C GLN A 40 -4.21 17.13 -2.19
N ALA A 41 -3.12 16.39 -2.00
CA ALA A 41 -2.87 15.18 -2.76
C ALA A 41 -3.97 14.13 -2.54
N LEU A 42 -4.41 13.97 -1.31
CA LEU A 42 -5.50 13.08 -0.96
C LEU A 42 -6.82 13.55 -1.57
N GLN A 43 -7.19 14.81 -1.46
CA GLN A 43 -8.41 15.36 -2.08
C GLN A 43 -8.45 15.18 -3.59
N ALA A 44 -7.32 15.33 -4.26
CA ALA A 44 -7.23 15.11 -5.69
C ALA A 44 -7.52 13.66 -6.11
N TRP A 45 -7.45 12.69 -5.19
CA TRP A 45 -7.61 11.27 -5.47
C TRP A 45 -8.93 10.66 -4.94
N TYR A 46 -9.50 11.20 -3.85
CA TYR A 46 -10.63 10.56 -3.15
C TYR A 46 -11.50 11.51 -2.29
N ASP A 47 -11.65 12.77 -2.65
CA ASP A 47 -12.49 13.77 -1.96
C ASP A 47 -12.22 13.95 -0.44
N GLY A 48 -11.06 13.51 0.03
CA GLY A 48 -10.66 13.60 1.43
C GLY A 48 -11.39 12.67 2.40
N SER A 49 -12.20 11.73 1.91
CA SER A 49 -12.84 10.74 2.78
C SER A 49 -11.92 9.54 3.03
N GLU A 50 -11.92 9.02 4.28
CA GLU A 50 -11.18 7.81 4.65
C GLU A 50 -11.59 6.62 3.78
N GLU A 51 -12.88 6.47 3.52
CA GLU A 51 -13.40 5.36 2.74
C GLU A 51 -12.93 5.40 1.28
N ALA A 52 -12.99 6.57 0.65
CA ALA A 52 -12.51 6.75 -0.72
C ALA A 52 -10.99 6.54 -0.83
N PHE A 53 -10.21 6.95 0.18
CA PHE A 53 -8.78 6.63 0.24
C PHE A 53 -8.53 5.12 0.31
N ARG A 54 -9.22 4.42 1.20
CA ARG A 54 -9.11 2.96 1.35
C ARG A 54 -9.49 2.24 0.06
N ASP A 55 -10.53 2.69 -0.62
CA ASP A 55 -10.92 2.20 -1.94
C ASP A 55 -9.84 2.44 -2.99
N ALA A 56 -9.26 3.63 -3.01
CA ALA A 56 -8.19 3.96 -3.94
C ALA A 56 -6.96 3.06 -3.73
N VAL A 57 -6.51 2.84 -2.49
CA VAL A 57 -5.39 1.94 -2.18
C VAL A 57 -5.68 0.52 -2.66
N CYS A 58 -6.86 -0.02 -2.37
CA CYS A 58 -7.28 -1.33 -2.84
C CYS A 58 -7.32 -1.41 -4.38
N ALA A 59 -7.82 -0.36 -5.04
CA ALA A 59 -7.86 -0.29 -6.50
C ALA A 59 -6.46 -0.27 -7.11
N GLN A 60 -5.51 0.47 -6.52
CA GLN A 60 -4.12 0.47 -6.99
C GLN A 60 -3.47 -0.91 -6.85
N ALA A 61 -3.66 -1.59 -5.72
CA ALA A 61 -3.12 -2.94 -5.52
C ALA A 61 -3.67 -3.94 -6.55
N LYS A 62 -4.97 -3.87 -6.86
CA LYS A 62 -5.62 -4.75 -7.84
C LYS A 62 -5.08 -4.61 -9.27
N LYS A 63 -4.48 -3.46 -9.63
CA LYS A 63 -3.84 -3.28 -10.95
C LYS A 63 -2.64 -4.19 -11.18
N TYR A 64 -2.07 -4.73 -10.11
CA TYR A 64 -0.94 -5.67 -10.17
C TYR A 64 -1.35 -7.14 -10.22
N LEU A 65 -2.65 -7.48 -10.21
CA LEU A 65 -3.09 -8.87 -10.29
C LEU A 65 -2.42 -9.61 -11.45
N GLY A 66 -1.87 -10.79 -11.16
CA GLY A 66 -1.14 -11.61 -12.13
C GLY A 66 0.30 -11.17 -12.39
N THR A 67 0.79 -10.06 -11.81
CA THR A 67 2.20 -9.69 -11.89
C THR A 67 3.05 -10.73 -11.19
N GLU A 68 4.12 -11.20 -11.82
CA GLU A 68 5.03 -12.20 -11.26
C GLU A 68 5.67 -11.73 -9.94
N TYR A 69 5.89 -12.67 -9.03
CA TYR A 69 6.68 -12.40 -7.83
C TYR A 69 8.15 -12.17 -8.19
N ARG A 70 8.68 -11.07 -7.71
CA ARG A 70 10.10 -10.76 -7.83
C ARG A 70 10.62 -10.10 -6.57
N TRP A 71 11.55 -10.73 -5.89
CA TRP A 71 12.18 -10.18 -4.69
C TRP A 71 12.77 -8.78 -4.95
N GLY A 72 12.44 -7.80 -4.11
CA GLY A 72 12.84 -6.40 -4.27
C GLY A 72 12.06 -5.65 -5.36
N GLY A 73 11.16 -6.31 -6.09
CA GLY A 73 10.38 -5.71 -7.18
C GLY A 73 9.33 -4.72 -6.69
N LYS A 74 9.08 -3.69 -7.52
CA LYS A 74 8.07 -2.62 -7.29
C LYS A 74 7.33 -2.22 -8.56
N SER A 75 7.25 -3.07 -9.56
CA SER A 75 6.70 -2.70 -10.86
C SER A 75 5.81 -3.79 -11.44
N GLY A 76 5.05 -3.47 -12.51
CA GLY A 76 4.26 -4.44 -13.25
C GLY A 76 5.08 -5.53 -13.98
N ARG A 77 6.42 -5.43 -13.98
CA ARG A 77 7.34 -6.47 -14.50
C ARG A 77 7.79 -7.47 -13.44
N GLY A 78 7.43 -7.24 -12.19
CA GLY A 78 7.74 -8.07 -11.05
C GLY A 78 7.67 -7.27 -9.76
N ILE A 79 7.00 -7.84 -8.76
CA ILE A 79 6.71 -7.16 -7.52
C ILE A 79 6.74 -8.16 -6.35
N ASP A 80 7.33 -7.78 -5.21
CA ASP A 80 7.26 -8.58 -3.99
C ASP A 80 6.07 -8.17 -3.10
N CYS A 81 5.89 -8.85 -1.97
CA CYS A 81 4.76 -8.63 -1.08
C CYS A 81 4.70 -7.19 -0.55
N SER A 82 5.79 -6.68 -0.02
CA SER A 82 5.85 -5.33 0.51
C SER A 82 5.97 -4.26 -0.58
N GLY A 83 6.52 -4.61 -1.73
CA GLY A 83 6.49 -3.78 -2.94
C GLY A 83 5.07 -3.51 -3.41
N LEU A 84 4.21 -4.52 -3.41
CA LEU A 84 2.80 -4.38 -3.76
C LEU A 84 2.09 -3.39 -2.83
N VAL A 85 2.16 -3.63 -1.52
CA VAL A 85 1.47 -2.80 -0.52
C VAL A 85 2.03 -1.38 -0.53
N SER A 86 3.36 -1.22 -0.47
CA SER A 86 3.98 0.11 -0.46
C SER A 86 3.73 0.89 -1.75
N SER A 87 3.70 0.23 -2.92
CA SER A 87 3.39 0.90 -4.17
C SER A 87 1.92 1.34 -4.26
N ALA A 88 1.00 0.54 -3.72
CA ALA A 88 -0.42 0.91 -3.68
C ALA A 88 -0.64 2.17 -2.82
N TYR A 89 -0.03 2.23 -1.64
CA TYR A 89 -0.09 3.40 -0.77
C TYR A 89 0.62 4.62 -1.38
N MET A 90 1.81 4.43 -1.95
CA MET A 90 2.57 5.50 -2.59
C MET A 90 1.79 6.15 -3.75
N GLN A 91 1.08 5.36 -4.55
CA GLN A 91 0.22 5.87 -5.62
C GLN A 91 -0.98 6.66 -5.10
N CYS A 92 -1.33 6.50 -3.83
CA CYS A 92 -2.33 7.31 -3.12
C CYS A 92 -1.70 8.42 -2.26
N GLY A 93 -0.41 8.72 -2.45
CA GLY A 93 0.29 9.82 -1.79
C GLY A 93 0.79 9.52 -0.37
N VAL A 94 0.77 8.25 0.07
CA VAL A 94 1.25 7.85 1.40
C VAL A 94 2.45 6.92 1.29
N LEU A 95 3.56 7.32 1.90
CA LEU A 95 4.73 6.44 2.04
C LEU A 95 4.61 5.62 3.31
N ILE A 96 4.67 4.30 3.17
CA ILE A 96 4.79 3.35 4.26
C ILE A 96 6.17 2.72 4.28
N TYR A 97 6.54 2.08 5.41
CA TYR A 97 7.81 1.37 5.47
C TYR A 97 7.88 0.27 4.40
N ARG A 98 9.04 0.15 3.76
CA ARG A 98 9.21 -0.70 2.56
C ARG A 98 9.09 -2.20 2.84
N ASP A 99 9.51 -2.64 4.01
CA ASP A 99 9.53 -4.07 4.35
C ASP A 99 8.27 -4.50 5.12
N ALA A 100 8.06 -5.81 5.19
CA ALA A 100 6.89 -6.45 5.79
C ALA A 100 6.91 -6.39 7.34
N ARG A 101 6.96 -5.19 7.91
CA ARG A 101 6.92 -4.95 9.36
C ARG A 101 6.41 -3.55 9.68
N ILE A 102 5.80 -3.41 10.85
CA ILE A 102 5.45 -2.10 11.43
C ILE A 102 6.71 -1.50 12.06
N VAL A 103 6.98 -0.23 11.78
CA VAL A 103 8.14 0.51 12.29
C VAL A 103 7.66 1.80 12.91
N GLU A 104 8.10 2.07 14.15
CA GLU A 104 7.79 3.32 14.85
C GLU A 104 8.23 4.55 14.03
N GLY A 105 7.41 5.60 14.03
CA GLY A 105 7.65 6.81 13.26
C GLY A 105 7.17 6.74 11.80
N TRP A 106 6.70 5.59 11.34
CA TRP A 106 6.05 5.42 10.05
C TRP A 106 4.52 5.43 10.17
N PRO A 107 3.76 5.70 9.09
CA PRO A 107 2.29 5.84 9.15
C PRO A 107 1.54 4.62 9.66
N MET A 108 2.06 3.42 9.40
CA MET A 108 1.41 2.18 9.83
C MET A 108 1.65 1.90 11.30
N HIS A 109 0.60 1.62 12.03
CA HIS A 109 0.64 1.22 13.44
C HIS A 109 -0.33 0.07 13.69
N GLN A 110 -0.01 -0.75 14.68
CA GLN A 110 -0.83 -1.93 14.98
C GLN A 110 -2.19 -1.53 15.52
N ILE A 111 -3.22 -2.17 14.98
CA ILE A 111 -4.62 -2.06 15.44
C ILE A 111 -5.13 -3.44 15.88
N PRO A 112 -6.23 -3.51 16.67
CA PRO A 112 -6.91 -4.77 16.96
C PRO A 112 -7.40 -5.45 15.68
N PHE A 113 -7.27 -6.78 15.61
CA PHE A 113 -7.69 -7.55 14.43
C PHE A 113 -9.18 -7.36 14.08
N ALA A 114 -10.03 -7.19 15.08
CA ALA A 114 -11.46 -6.96 14.89
C ALA A 114 -11.79 -5.63 14.21
N ASP A 115 -10.90 -4.64 14.35
CA ASP A 115 -11.11 -3.28 13.85
C ASP A 115 -10.58 -3.07 12.42
N LYS A 116 -10.03 -4.15 11.82
CA LYS A 116 -9.48 -4.06 10.46
C LYS A 116 -10.52 -3.61 9.45
N LYS A 117 -10.11 -2.69 8.62
CA LYS A 117 -10.88 -2.17 7.48
C LYS A 117 -10.16 -2.48 6.18
N ARG A 118 -10.87 -2.49 5.06
CA ARG A 118 -10.23 -2.60 3.75
C ARG A 118 -9.15 -1.53 3.58
N GLY A 119 -8.06 -1.87 2.94
CA GLY A 119 -6.89 -1.02 2.83
C GLY A 119 -5.87 -1.22 3.95
N ASP A 120 -6.21 -1.84 5.07
CA ASP A 120 -5.24 -2.14 6.11
C ASP A 120 -4.27 -3.25 5.68
N ALA A 121 -3.07 -3.22 6.22
CA ALA A 121 -2.06 -4.22 5.95
C ALA A 121 -2.16 -5.39 6.95
N LEU A 122 -2.03 -6.60 6.45
CA LEU A 122 -1.95 -7.84 7.22
C LEU A 122 -0.49 -8.29 7.27
N TYR A 123 0.05 -8.49 8.47
CA TYR A 123 1.46 -8.83 8.68
C TYR A 123 1.63 -10.28 9.11
N PHE A 124 2.49 -10.99 8.37
CA PHE A 124 2.90 -12.37 8.60
C PHE A 124 4.42 -12.43 8.75
N PRO A 125 5.02 -13.46 9.34
CA PRO A 125 6.48 -13.59 9.40
C PRO A 125 7.13 -13.49 8.01
N GLY A 126 7.87 -12.39 7.78
CA GLY A 126 8.54 -12.12 6.51
C GLY A 126 7.60 -11.83 5.32
N HIS A 127 6.31 -11.56 5.57
CA HIS A 127 5.33 -11.35 4.52
C HIS A 127 4.27 -10.30 4.91
N ILE A 128 3.68 -9.64 3.91
CA ILE A 128 2.62 -8.64 4.08
C ILE A 128 1.59 -8.78 2.97
N ALA A 129 0.33 -8.50 3.31
CA ALA A 129 -0.78 -8.44 2.37
C ALA A 129 -1.61 -7.16 2.61
N LEU A 130 -2.47 -6.82 1.67
CA LEU A 130 -3.43 -5.74 1.79
C LEU A 130 -4.84 -6.32 1.93
N TYR A 131 -5.54 -5.97 3.00
CA TYR A 131 -6.91 -6.42 3.22
C TYR A 131 -7.89 -5.71 2.29
N LEU A 132 -8.73 -6.47 1.59
CA LEU A 132 -9.70 -5.95 0.62
C LEU A 132 -11.12 -5.79 1.16
N GLY A 133 -11.34 -6.20 2.43
CA GLY A 133 -12.68 -6.35 2.98
C GLY A 133 -13.24 -7.76 2.76
N GLU A 134 -14.36 -8.06 3.43
CA GLU A 134 -15.13 -9.31 3.26
C GLU A 134 -14.27 -10.61 3.38
N GLY A 135 -13.31 -10.59 4.30
CA GLY A 135 -12.42 -11.73 4.52
C GLY A 135 -11.35 -11.93 3.46
N ARG A 136 -11.26 -11.09 2.43
CA ARG A 136 -10.28 -11.24 1.33
C ARG A 136 -9.10 -10.32 1.46
N TYR A 137 -7.95 -10.75 0.94
CA TYR A 137 -6.73 -9.95 0.88
C TYR A 137 -5.96 -10.22 -0.41
N ILE A 138 -5.20 -9.21 -0.85
CA ILE A 138 -4.31 -9.28 -2.01
C ILE A 138 -2.86 -9.26 -1.56
N HIS A 139 -2.05 -10.11 -2.12
CA HIS A 139 -0.62 -10.16 -1.83
C HIS A 139 0.19 -10.65 -3.03
N SER A 140 1.48 -10.37 -3.05
CA SER A 140 2.41 -10.99 -4.00
C SER A 140 3.18 -12.11 -3.29
N THR A 141 3.12 -13.33 -3.82
CA THR A 141 3.73 -14.51 -3.20
C THR A 141 4.52 -15.34 -4.20
N GLY A 142 5.69 -15.82 -3.78
CA GLY A 142 6.47 -16.79 -4.54
C GLY A 142 6.11 -18.25 -4.23
N ALA A 143 5.25 -18.48 -3.23
CA ALA A 143 4.93 -19.83 -2.74
C ALA A 143 3.73 -20.50 -3.45
N SER A 144 3.07 -19.82 -4.38
CA SER A 144 1.98 -20.41 -5.17
C SER A 144 2.51 -21.03 -6.47
N ALA A 145 1.81 -22.03 -7.01
CA ALA A 145 2.17 -22.64 -8.29
C ALA A 145 2.23 -21.66 -9.45
N SER A 146 1.55 -20.53 -9.35
CA SER A 146 1.54 -19.43 -10.33
C SER A 146 2.44 -18.25 -9.96
N GLY A 147 3.08 -18.25 -8.79
CA GLY A 147 3.97 -17.21 -8.28
C GLY A 147 3.64 -15.78 -8.70
N GLY A 148 3.08 -14.95 -7.81
CA GLY A 148 2.75 -13.58 -8.20
C GLY A 148 1.67 -12.94 -7.32
N VAL A 149 1.03 -11.90 -7.86
CA VAL A 149 -0.04 -11.17 -7.18
C VAL A 149 -1.36 -11.90 -7.33
N VAL A 150 -1.89 -12.34 -6.21
CA VAL A 150 -3.13 -13.13 -6.11
C VAL A 150 -4.02 -12.61 -4.98
N ILE A 151 -5.30 -12.99 -5.02
CA ILE A 151 -6.24 -12.78 -3.93
C ILE A 151 -6.44 -14.10 -3.21
N ASN A 152 -6.37 -14.05 -1.87
CA ASN A 152 -6.70 -15.16 -0.98
C ASN A 152 -7.72 -14.73 0.07
N SER A 153 -8.17 -15.69 0.88
CA SER A 153 -9.21 -15.49 1.88
C SER A 153 -8.76 -15.83 3.29
N LEU A 154 -9.31 -15.10 4.26
CA LEU A 154 -9.22 -15.40 5.70
C LEU A 154 -10.32 -16.38 6.14
N ASP A 155 -11.34 -16.61 5.29
CA ASP A 155 -12.49 -17.46 5.60
C ASP A 155 -12.18 -18.92 5.24
N PRO A 156 -12.21 -19.86 6.21
CA PRO A 156 -12.00 -21.30 5.96
C PRO A 156 -12.98 -21.92 4.96
N ALA A 157 -14.15 -21.33 4.76
CA ALA A 157 -15.14 -21.82 3.80
C ALA A 157 -14.89 -21.36 2.36
N ASP A 158 -14.01 -20.36 2.15
CA ASP A 158 -13.67 -19.85 0.82
C ASP A 158 -12.63 -20.75 0.14
N PRO A 159 -12.80 -21.15 -1.13
CA PRO A 159 -11.79 -21.92 -1.89
C PRO A 159 -10.41 -21.26 -1.97
N LEU A 160 -10.33 -19.95 -1.76
CA LEU A 160 -9.09 -19.18 -1.76
C LEU A 160 -8.42 -19.11 -0.37
N TYR A 161 -8.92 -19.86 0.61
CA TYR A 161 -8.38 -19.86 1.97
C TYR A 161 -6.94 -20.39 2.01
N ARG A 162 -6.09 -19.69 2.77
CA ARG A 162 -4.69 -20.05 3.01
C ARG A 162 -4.47 -20.23 4.50
N GLU A 163 -4.67 -21.47 4.96
CA GLU A 163 -4.54 -21.83 6.37
C GLU A 163 -3.16 -21.49 6.96
N ASP A 164 -2.10 -21.71 6.18
CA ASP A 164 -0.72 -21.42 6.57
C ASP A 164 -0.49 -19.93 6.88
N LEU A 165 -1.04 -19.05 6.05
CA LEU A 165 -0.96 -17.60 6.27
C LEU A 165 -1.86 -17.17 7.45
N VAL A 166 -3.11 -17.64 7.48
CA VAL A 166 -4.05 -17.22 8.55
C VAL A 166 -3.53 -17.63 9.93
N LYS A 167 -2.96 -18.81 10.08
CA LYS A 167 -2.35 -19.26 11.35
C LYS A 167 -1.11 -18.47 11.75
N SER A 168 -0.42 -17.86 10.79
CA SER A 168 0.79 -17.09 11.05
C SER A 168 0.56 -15.57 11.13
N LEU A 169 -0.66 -15.09 10.91
CA LEU A 169 -1.02 -13.68 11.00
C LEU A 169 -0.80 -13.16 12.41
N TYR A 170 0.11 -12.17 12.59
CA TYR A 170 0.48 -11.68 13.91
C TYR A 170 0.11 -10.21 14.17
N ALA A 171 -0.13 -9.40 13.14
CA ALA A 171 -0.51 -8.00 13.28
C ALA A 171 -1.35 -7.50 12.10
N VAL A 172 -2.11 -6.44 12.35
CA VAL A 172 -2.85 -5.63 11.38
C VAL A 172 -2.51 -4.17 11.61
N GLY A 173 -2.39 -3.36 10.56
CA GLY A 173 -2.11 -1.93 10.68
C GLY A 173 -2.36 -1.15 9.43
#